data_504e93cd81ca07b95f2a83812a854748
#
_entry.id   504e93cd81ca07b95f2a83812a854748
#
_cell.length_a   1.000
_cell.length_b   1.000
_cell.length_c   1.000
_cell.angle_alpha   90.00
_cell.angle_beta   90.00
_cell.angle_gamma   90.00
#
_symmetry.space_group_name_H-M   'P 1'
#
loop_
_entity.id
_entity.type
_entity.pdbx_description
1 polymer ?
#
loop_
_entity_poly.entity_id
_entity_poly.type
_entity_poly.pdbx_seq_one_letter_code
_entity_poly.pdbx_strand_id
1 'polypeptide(L)'
;MLSRRRVIGIVVLLCTLSAIALADQPYMRAARTDLQQARAQLQAALANKGGHRVKAIEHVNQAIVYVNQGIAFDRRHNHAQRLLGEVFNTSVSPDQPHMQAALDHLRQAKSNLENATSDKGGYRKKAIDEVNNAIDETKKGIDAGE
;
A
#
# COMPACT_ATOMS: atom_id res chain seq x y z
N MET A 1 -5.84 -44.89 -28.15
CA MET A 1 -5.91 -44.84 -26.67
C MET A 1 -4.81 -43.87 -26.17
N LEU A 2 -5.14 -42.62 -25.87
CA LEU A 2 -4.20 -41.70 -25.27
C LEU A 2 -4.02 -42.07 -23.78
N SER A 3 -2.77 -42.32 -23.42
CA SER A 3 -2.39 -42.79 -22.08
C SER A 3 -2.85 -41.79 -21.00
N ARG A 4 -3.61 -42.27 -20.01
CA ARG A 4 -4.07 -41.53 -18.82
C ARG A 4 -2.96 -40.71 -18.13
N ARG A 5 -1.72 -41.13 -18.25
CA ARG A 5 -0.53 -40.44 -17.70
C ARG A 5 -0.24 -39.08 -18.35
N ARG A 6 -0.54 -38.88 -19.64
CA ARG A 6 -0.31 -37.64 -20.36
C ARG A 6 -1.37 -36.57 -20.02
N VAL A 7 -2.59 -37.00 -19.74
CA VAL A 7 -3.68 -36.10 -19.36
C VAL A 7 -3.46 -35.52 -17.96
N ILE A 8 -2.97 -36.35 -17.02
CA ILE A 8 -2.65 -35.89 -15.65
C ILE A 8 -1.51 -34.86 -15.63
N GLY A 9 -0.48 -35.04 -16.46
CA GLY A 9 0.63 -34.11 -16.59
C GLY A 9 0.21 -32.72 -17.11
N ILE A 10 -0.73 -32.66 -18.04
CA ILE A 10 -1.23 -31.40 -18.63
C ILE A 10 -2.10 -30.64 -17.62
N VAL A 11 -2.94 -31.35 -16.84
CA VAL A 11 -3.79 -30.73 -15.83
C VAL A 11 -2.96 -30.14 -14.68
N VAL A 12 -1.89 -30.81 -14.24
CA VAL A 12 -0.99 -30.30 -13.19
C VAL A 12 -0.21 -29.07 -13.67
N LEU A 13 0.22 -29.05 -14.94
CA LEU A 13 0.95 -27.91 -15.50
C LEU A 13 0.07 -26.66 -15.68
N LEU A 14 -1.23 -26.83 -15.99
CA LEU A 14 -2.16 -25.69 -16.10
C LEU A 14 -2.52 -25.08 -14.73
N CYS A 15 -2.51 -25.86 -13.65
CA CYS A 15 -2.81 -25.34 -12.31
C CYS A 15 -1.69 -24.48 -11.72
N THR A 16 -0.44 -24.63 -12.16
CA THR A 16 0.69 -23.88 -11.60
C THR A 16 0.84 -22.45 -12.15
N LEU A 17 0.27 -22.15 -13.32
CA LEU A 17 0.33 -20.81 -13.91
C LEU A 17 -0.68 -19.82 -13.31
N SER A 18 -1.69 -20.29 -12.59
CA SER A 18 -2.74 -19.42 -12.03
C SER A 18 -2.38 -18.77 -10.69
N ALA A 19 -1.32 -19.22 -10.03
CA ALA A 19 -0.96 -18.75 -8.68
C ALA A 19 -0.23 -17.40 -8.67
N ILE A 20 0.36 -16.97 -9.80
CA ILE A 20 1.20 -15.76 -9.85
C ILE A 20 0.35 -14.49 -9.97
N ALA A 21 -0.85 -14.56 -10.53
CA ALA A 21 -1.72 -13.40 -10.71
C ALA A 21 -2.43 -12.95 -9.42
N LEU A 22 -2.46 -13.79 -8.38
CA LEU A 22 -3.13 -13.52 -7.10
C LEU A 22 -2.27 -12.74 -6.09
N ALA A 23 -0.95 -12.71 -6.27
CA ALA A 23 -0.02 -12.15 -5.27
C ALA A 23 0.00 -10.62 -5.24
N ASP A 24 -0.42 -9.96 -6.29
CA ASP A 24 -0.20 -8.53 -6.51
C ASP A 24 -1.26 -7.63 -5.86
N GLN A 25 -2.50 -8.07 -5.80
CA GLN A 25 -3.61 -7.34 -5.17
C GLN A 25 -3.48 -7.22 -3.65
N PRO A 26 -2.98 -8.24 -2.90
CA PRO A 26 -2.76 -8.11 -1.46
C PRO A 26 -1.81 -6.99 -1.09
N TYR A 27 -0.67 -6.86 -1.80
CA TYR A 27 0.32 -5.82 -1.50
C TYR A 27 -0.18 -4.41 -1.77
N MET A 28 -0.88 -4.16 -2.87
CA MET A 28 -1.49 -2.86 -3.14
C MET A 28 -2.57 -2.50 -2.11
N ARG A 29 -3.36 -3.48 -1.65
CA ARG A 29 -4.36 -3.27 -0.60
C ARG A 29 -3.70 -3.05 0.77
N ALA A 30 -2.68 -3.83 1.12
CA ALA A 30 -1.90 -3.63 2.33
C ALA A 30 -1.29 -2.23 2.36
N ALA A 31 -0.64 -1.79 1.28
CA ALA A 31 -0.12 -0.44 1.16
C ALA A 31 -1.20 0.64 1.37
N ARG A 32 -2.41 0.45 0.84
CA ARG A 32 -3.53 1.36 1.09
C ARG A 32 -3.90 1.43 2.57
N THR A 33 -3.98 0.29 3.25
CA THR A 33 -4.28 0.22 4.68
C THR A 33 -3.21 0.93 5.50
N ASP A 34 -1.94 0.68 5.23
CA ASP A 34 -0.83 1.34 5.91
C ASP A 34 -0.86 2.87 5.69
N LEU A 35 -1.15 3.33 4.47
CA LEU A 35 -1.31 4.75 4.16
C LEU A 35 -2.48 5.40 4.93
N GLN A 36 -3.59 4.69 5.08
CA GLN A 36 -4.73 5.17 5.88
C GLN A 36 -4.37 5.27 7.36
N GLN A 37 -3.61 4.32 7.88
CA GLN A 37 -3.11 4.35 9.26
C GLN A 37 -2.09 5.48 9.46
N ALA A 38 -1.13 5.65 8.55
CA ALA A 38 -0.20 6.77 8.57
C ALA A 38 -0.93 8.12 8.59
N ARG A 39 -1.96 8.28 7.75
CA ARG A 39 -2.79 9.48 7.73
C ARG A 39 -3.49 9.72 9.07
N ALA A 40 -4.06 8.69 9.68
CA ALA A 40 -4.72 8.79 10.96
C ALA A 40 -3.74 9.23 12.07
N GLN A 41 -2.54 8.67 12.09
CA GLN A 41 -1.49 9.06 13.03
C GLN A 41 -1.03 10.51 12.81
N LEU A 42 -0.81 10.94 11.57
CA LEU A 42 -0.48 12.32 11.25
C LEU A 42 -1.59 13.30 11.67
N GLN A 43 -2.86 12.91 11.53
CA GLN A 43 -3.99 13.74 11.97
C GLN A 43 -4.11 13.82 13.49
N ALA A 44 -3.75 12.76 14.21
CA ALA A 44 -3.77 12.72 15.67
C ALA A 44 -2.62 13.48 16.31
N ALA A 45 -1.50 13.71 15.60
CA ALA A 45 -0.36 14.47 16.10
C ALA A 45 -0.75 15.95 16.35
N LEU A 46 -0.49 16.45 17.56
CA LEU A 46 -1.01 17.75 18.04
C LEU A 46 -0.28 18.97 17.46
N ALA A 47 1.00 18.89 17.19
CA ALA A 47 1.78 20.03 16.74
C ALA A 47 2.00 20.02 15.22
N ASN A 48 1.68 21.12 14.54
CA ASN A 48 1.99 21.33 13.13
C ASN A 48 3.32 22.09 12.98
N LYS A 49 4.42 21.46 13.38
CA LYS A 49 5.72 22.09 13.40
C LYS A 49 6.23 22.36 11.99
N GLY A 50 6.43 23.62 11.65
CA GLY A 50 6.91 24.05 10.34
C GLY A 50 5.99 23.71 9.16
N GLY A 51 4.75 23.28 9.39
CA GLY A 51 3.83 22.86 8.32
C GLY A 51 4.12 21.46 7.74
N HIS A 52 5.14 20.75 8.22
CA HIS A 52 5.56 19.47 7.67
C HIS A 52 4.50 18.39 7.81
N ARG A 53 3.76 18.36 8.91
CA ARG A 53 2.64 17.44 9.12
C ARG A 53 1.54 17.58 8.03
N VAL A 54 1.18 18.81 7.70
CA VAL A 54 0.16 19.09 6.67
C VAL A 54 0.64 18.60 5.31
N LYS A 55 1.89 18.89 4.94
CA LYS A 55 2.49 18.42 3.70
C LYS A 55 2.57 16.89 3.64
N ALA A 56 2.95 16.24 4.74
CA ALA A 56 2.95 14.78 4.83
C ALA A 56 1.55 14.20 4.58
N ILE A 57 0.50 14.79 5.17
CA ILE A 57 -0.90 14.38 4.93
C ILE A 57 -1.29 14.55 3.46
N GLU A 58 -0.90 15.63 2.80
CA GLU A 58 -1.17 15.86 1.37
C GLU A 58 -0.54 14.78 0.51
N HIS A 59 0.74 14.46 0.73
CA HIS A 59 1.43 13.38 0.02
C HIS A 59 0.81 12.01 0.29
N VAL A 60 0.42 11.71 1.52
CA VAL A 60 -0.29 10.46 1.86
C VAL A 60 -1.63 10.36 1.11
N ASN A 61 -2.40 11.45 1.06
CA ASN A 61 -3.67 11.46 0.32
C ASN A 61 -3.43 11.20 -1.17
N GLN A 62 -2.42 11.81 -1.76
CA GLN A 62 -2.07 11.61 -3.16
C GLN A 62 -1.59 10.17 -3.42
N ALA A 63 -0.79 9.59 -2.52
CA ALA A 63 -0.39 8.19 -2.59
C ALA A 63 -1.61 7.25 -2.57
N ILE A 64 -2.59 7.49 -1.68
CA ILE A 64 -3.84 6.71 -1.62
C ILE A 64 -4.60 6.78 -2.96
N VAL A 65 -4.66 7.95 -3.60
CA VAL A 65 -5.29 8.11 -4.92
C VAL A 65 -4.59 7.23 -5.95
N TYR A 66 -3.26 7.27 -6.02
CA TYR A 66 -2.51 6.45 -6.97
C TYR A 66 -2.64 4.94 -6.69
N VAL A 67 -2.61 4.53 -5.43
CA VAL A 67 -2.85 3.12 -5.05
C VAL A 67 -4.24 2.65 -5.50
N ASN A 68 -5.28 3.46 -5.29
CA ASN A 68 -6.64 3.14 -5.72
C ASN A 68 -6.75 3.05 -7.26
N GLN A 69 -6.07 3.94 -7.98
CA GLN A 69 -5.99 3.91 -9.44
C GLN A 69 -5.27 2.64 -9.94
N GLY A 70 -4.19 2.24 -9.28
CA GLY A 70 -3.49 0.98 -9.59
C GLY A 70 -4.37 -0.25 -9.35
N ILE A 71 -5.09 -0.29 -8.23
CA ILE A 71 -6.05 -1.37 -7.94
C ILE A 71 -7.19 -1.40 -8.98
N ALA A 72 -7.70 -0.24 -9.38
CA ALA A 72 -8.75 -0.14 -10.39
C ALA A 72 -8.25 -0.51 -11.79
N PHE A 73 -7.00 -0.19 -12.11
CA PHE A 73 -6.36 -0.61 -13.36
C PHE A 73 -6.32 -2.12 -13.47
N ASP A 74 -5.90 -2.83 -12.43
CA ASP A 74 -5.89 -4.29 -12.39
C ASP A 74 -7.27 -4.90 -12.51
N ARG A 75 -8.28 -4.33 -11.85
CA ARG A 75 -9.65 -4.83 -11.94
C ARG A 75 -10.21 -4.76 -13.36
N ARG A 76 -9.80 -3.77 -14.15
CA ARG A 76 -10.23 -3.63 -15.55
C ARG A 76 -9.54 -4.61 -16.48
N HIS A 77 -8.32 -5.01 -16.14
CA HIS A 77 -7.51 -5.92 -16.97
C HIS A 77 -7.58 -7.39 -16.51
N ASN A 78 -8.00 -7.63 -15.27
CA ASN A 78 -8.13 -8.95 -14.67
C ASN A 78 -9.56 -9.13 -14.13
N HIS A 79 -10.47 -9.68 -14.96
CA HIS A 79 -11.89 -9.89 -14.64
C HIS A 79 -12.18 -10.99 -13.61
N ALA A 80 -11.32 -11.24 -12.64
CA ALA A 80 -11.60 -12.21 -11.58
C ALA A 80 -11.06 -11.74 -10.23
N GLN A 81 -11.89 -11.19 -9.43
CA GLN A 81 -12.12 -11.49 -8.00
C GLN A 81 -12.72 -10.32 -7.24
N ARG A 82 -13.95 -10.54 -6.87
CA ARG A 82 -14.70 -9.75 -5.92
C ARG A 82 -14.65 -10.46 -4.57
N LEU A 83 -14.57 -9.67 -3.49
CA LEU A 83 -14.83 -9.97 -2.09
C LEU A 83 -13.63 -10.44 -1.25
N LEU A 84 -13.22 -9.57 -0.33
CA LEU A 84 -13.15 -9.80 1.12
C LEU A 84 -12.90 -8.44 1.82
N GLY A 85 -13.68 -8.20 2.88
CA GLY A 85 -13.72 -6.93 3.60
C GLY A 85 -12.54 -6.72 4.54
N GLU A 86 -12.26 -5.45 4.82
CA GLU A 86 -11.18 -5.01 5.71
C GLU A 86 -11.74 -4.71 7.10
N VAL A 87 -11.01 -5.14 8.11
CA VAL A 87 -11.26 -4.82 9.52
C VAL A 87 -10.26 -3.75 9.96
N PHE A 88 -10.73 -2.67 10.54
CA PHE A 88 -9.90 -1.58 11.06
C PHE A 88 -9.71 -1.73 12.57
N ASN A 89 -8.46 -1.62 13.04
CA ASN A 89 -8.14 -1.45 14.45
C ASN A 89 -7.33 -0.16 14.62
N THR A 90 -7.84 0.76 15.43
CA THR A 90 -7.14 1.99 15.81
C THR A 90 -6.90 2.01 17.32
N SER A 91 -5.64 2.12 17.73
CA SER A 91 -5.27 2.45 19.10
C SER A 91 -4.51 3.78 19.11
N VAL A 92 -4.87 4.66 20.04
CA VAL A 92 -4.45 6.06 20.13
C VAL A 92 -3.58 6.28 21.37
N SER A 93 -2.46 6.96 21.23
CA SER A 93 -1.62 7.48 22.33
C SER A 93 -0.89 8.77 21.90
N PRO A 94 -0.56 9.73 22.81
CA PRO A 94 -0.31 11.13 22.42
C PRO A 94 1.09 11.50 21.96
N ASP A 95 1.17 12.48 21.09
CA ASP A 95 2.20 13.38 20.53
C ASP A 95 3.34 12.82 19.67
N GLN A 96 4.53 12.66 20.18
CA GLN A 96 5.72 12.17 19.46
C GLN A 96 5.52 10.75 18.94
N PRO A 97 4.86 9.85 19.68
CA PRO A 97 4.52 8.52 19.20
C PRO A 97 3.70 8.52 17.91
N HIS A 98 2.82 9.52 17.68
CA HIS A 98 2.01 9.57 16.47
C HIS A 98 2.82 9.88 15.21
N MET A 99 3.75 10.83 15.28
CA MET A 99 4.62 11.11 14.14
C MET A 99 5.55 9.93 13.82
N GLN A 100 6.07 9.27 14.87
CA GLN A 100 6.90 8.08 14.70
C GLN A 100 6.07 6.89 14.17
N ALA A 101 4.87 6.65 14.71
CA ALA A 101 3.97 5.63 14.21
C ALA A 101 3.56 5.89 12.76
N ALA A 102 3.32 7.14 12.37
CA ALA A 102 3.07 7.51 10.99
C ALA A 102 4.26 7.16 10.08
N LEU A 103 5.49 7.44 10.52
CA LEU A 103 6.71 7.11 9.79
C LEU A 103 6.84 5.59 9.57
N ASP A 104 6.51 4.79 10.58
CA ASP A 104 6.59 3.33 10.49
C ASP A 104 5.54 2.77 9.53
N HIS A 105 4.30 3.27 9.57
CA HIS A 105 3.27 2.92 8.59
C HIS A 105 3.64 3.35 7.16
N LEU A 106 4.27 4.51 6.98
CA LEU A 106 4.74 4.94 5.67
C LEU A 106 5.84 4.03 5.11
N ARG A 107 6.77 3.58 5.94
CA ARG A 107 7.80 2.61 5.55
C ARG A 107 7.19 1.26 5.17
N GLN A 108 6.18 0.81 5.92
CA GLN A 108 5.46 -0.43 5.61
C GLN A 108 4.70 -0.31 4.30
N ALA A 109 4.01 0.81 4.07
CA ALA A 109 3.33 1.09 2.81
C ALA A 109 4.30 1.06 1.62
N LYS A 110 5.48 1.69 1.77
CA LYS A 110 6.55 1.65 0.75
C LYS A 110 6.97 0.22 0.45
N SER A 111 7.29 -0.58 1.48
CA SER A 111 7.67 -1.98 1.32
C SER A 111 6.61 -2.80 0.59
N ASN A 112 5.33 -2.61 0.94
CA ASN A 112 4.22 -3.27 0.26
C ASN A 112 4.11 -2.84 -1.22
N LEU A 113 4.31 -1.57 -1.54
CA LEU A 113 4.33 -1.09 -2.93
C LEU A 113 5.51 -1.66 -3.73
N GLU A 114 6.68 -1.78 -3.11
CA GLU A 114 7.87 -2.35 -3.73
C GLU A 114 7.71 -3.86 -4.02
N ASN A 115 7.01 -4.58 -3.14
CA ASN A 115 6.70 -6.00 -3.29
C ASN A 115 5.58 -6.29 -4.30
N ALA A 116 4.82 -5.30 -4.72
CA ALA A 116 3.84 -5.44 -5.77
C ALA A 116 4.53 -5.65 -7.14
N THR A 117 4.21 -6.76 -7.82
CA THR A 117 5.02 -7.28 -8.95
C THR A 117 4.82 -6.57 -10.27
N SER A 118 3.79 -5.77 -10.45
CA SER A 118 3.57 -5.02 -11.70
C SER A 118 3.37 -3.53 -11.45
N ASP A 119 3.73 -2.71 -12.44
CA ASP A 119 3.69 -1.25 -12.32
C ASP A 119 2.27 -0.66 -12.37
N LYS A 120 1.24 -1.47 -12.63
CA LYS A 120 -0.16 -1.04 -12.58
C LYS A 120 -0.45 0.24 -13.39
N GLY A 121 0.09 0.30 -14.61
CA GLY A 121 -0.06 1.49 -15.46
C GLY A 121 0.68 2.73 -14.97
N GLY A 122 1.79 2.55 -14.27
CA GLY A 122 2.59 3.65 -13.71
C GLY A 122 2.12 4.14 -12.34
N TYR A 123 0.96 3.69 -11.87
CA TYR A 123 0.39 4.18 -10.61
C TYR A 123 1.15 3.74 -9.37
N ARG A 124 1.74 2.52 -9.39
CA ARG A 124 2.60 2.03 -8.30
C ARG A 124 3.81 2.93 -8.09
N LYS A 125 4.52 3.26 -9.17
CA LYS A 125 5.68 4.15 -9.10
C LYS A 125 5.30 5.54 -8.55
N LYS A 126 4.23 6.14 -9.06
CA LYS A 126 3.72 7.42 -8.56
C LYS A 126 3.37 7.36 -7.07
N ALA A 127 2.75 6.26 -6.62
CA ALA A 127 2.46 6.06 -5.21
C ALA A 127 3.74 5.98 -4.36
N ILE A 128 4.78 5.28 -4.81
CA ILE A 128 6.08 5.20 -4.13
C ILE A 128 6.73 6.59 -4.02
N ASP A 129 6.70 7.39 -5.07
CA ASP A 129 7.24 8.74 -5.07
C ASP A 129 6.55 9.61 -4.01
N GLU A 130 5.22 9.58 -3.94
CA GLU A 130 4.47 10.31 -2.92
C GLU A 130 4.71 9.79 -1.50
N VAL A 131 4.86 8.47 -1.32
CA VAL A 131 5.22 7.90 -0.02
C VAL A 131 6.61 8.36 0.42
N ASN A 132 7.58 8.44 -0.48
CA ASN A 132 8.91 8.98 -0.16
C ASN A 132 8.82 10.45 0.29
N ASN A 133 8.06 11.28 -0.41
CA ASN A 133 7.83 12.67 -0.02
C ASN A 133 7.16 12.77 1.36
N ALA A 134 6.15 11.92 1.63
CA ALA A 134 5.50 11.86 2.94
C ALA A 134 6.46 11.45 4.06
N ILE A 135 7.34 10.48 3.81
CA ILE A 135 8.39 10.05 4.75
C ILE A 135 9.32 11.22 5.09
N ASP A 136 9.77 11.96 4.07
CA ASP A 136 10.70 13.08 4.26
C ASP A 136 10.04 14.23 5.03
N GLU A 137 8.81 14.58 4.72
CA GLU A 137 8.07 15.60 5.45
C GLU A 137 7.75 15.14 6.89
N THR A 138 7.45 13.86 7.12
CA THR A 138 7.23 13.32 8.46
C THR A 138 8.50 13.40 9.31
N LYS A 139 9.67 13.05 8.75
CA LYS A 139 10.97 13.20 9.44
C LYS A 139 11.26 14.64 9.81
N LYS A 140 11.12 15.58 8.87
CA LYS A 140 11.29 17.02 9.14
C LYS A 140 10.34 17.49 10.25
N GLY A 141 9.12 16.98 10.30
CA GLY A 141 8.17 17.29 11.37
C GLY A 141 8.59 16.73 12.73
N ILE A 142 9.22 15.55 12.78
CA ILE A 142 9.81 14.96 13.98
C ILE A 142 10.98 15.83 14.45
N ASP A 143 11.93 16.13 13.54
CA ASP A 143 13.12 16.92 13.84
C ASP A 143 12.78 18.34 14.32
N ALA A 144 11.73 18.96 13.75
CA ALA A 144 11.23 20.27 14.19
C ALA A 144 10.45 20.21 15.51
N GLY A 145 10.22 19.03 16.04
CA GLY A 145 9.45 18.74 17.25
C GLY A 145 10.26 18.65 18.53
N GLU A 146 11.57 18.54 18.42
CA GLU A 146 12.52 18.48 19.55
C GLU A 146 12.71 19.82 20.24
#